data_c87163fb1b2e26ce4e0eb195c7f891a3
#
_entry.id   c87163fb1b2e26ce4e0eb195c7f891a3
#
_cell.length_a   1.000
_cell.length_b   1.000
_cell.length_c   1.000
_cell.angle_alpha   90.00
_cell.angle_beta   90.00
_cell.angle_gamma   90.00
#
_symmetry.space_group_name_H-M   'P 1'
#
loop_
_entity.id
_entity.type
_entity.pdbx_description
1 polymer ?
#
loop_
_entity_poly.entity_id
_entity_poly.type
_entity_poly.pdbx_seq_one_letter_code
_entity_poly.pdbx_strand_id
1 'polypeptide(L)'
;MEEHGHQHAHPPHRTGHSWLDISLAVSAFFVSLSSLWLTLHNARTMEKLVASNSYPNVDISVGNEFDFRDGRGLRHALYLSLLNTGIGPARLRSIELSFAGRPAATVRALLAMCCTQEPDGSLPNTSYWSSGDMRGFMIQAGKDLPLFAWPDAPGDPRWARLDAVRKNDKIGVRVCYCSVFDECYLHDSAYREPRRIGACPAPAVPYVGG
;
A
#
# COMPACT_ATOMS: atom_id res chain seq x y z
N MET A 1 47.14 -37.76 57.78
CA MET A 1 46.64 -38.51 56.57
C MET A 1 46.59 -37.47 55.48
N GLU A 2 47.67 -37.36 54.69
CA GLU A 2 47.82 -36.45 53.57
C GLU A 2 47.52 -37.27 52.32
N GLU A 3 46.49 -36.84 51.60
CA GLU A 3 46.05 -37.43 50.32
C GLU A 3 46.69 -36.65 49.18
N HIS A 4 47.76 -37.24 48.61
CA HIS A 4 48.42 -36.68 47.42
C HIS A 4 47.57 -36.93 46.16
N GLY A 5 46.90 -35.87 45.69
CA GLY A 5 46.24 -35.84 44.37
C GLY A 5 47.27 -35.79 43.24
N HIS A 6 47.47 -36.88 42.53
CA HIS A 6 48.24 -36.94 41.30
C HIS A 6 47.50 -36.23 40.16
N GLN A 7 47.90 -35.02 39.83
CA GLN A 7 47.51 -34.36 38.57
C GLN A 7 48.26 -35.00 37.40
N HIS A 8 47.56 -35.80 36.62
CA HIS A 8 48.03 -36.28 35.32
C HIS A 8 48.00 -35.11 34.33
N ALA A 9 49.14 -34.47 34.12
CA ALA A 9 49.34 -33.55 33.03
C ALA A 9 49.36 -34.35 31.72
N HIS A 10 48.27 -34.24 30.91
CA HIS A 10 48.29 -34.77 29.56
C HIS A 10 49.28 -33.96 28.71
N PRO A 11 50.28 -34.60 28.08
CA PRO A 11 51.15 -33.90 27.18
C PRO A 11 50.39 -33.43 25.95
N PRO A 12 50.66 -32.22 25.44
CA PRO A 12 50.01 -31.77 24.23
C PRO A 12 50.38 -32.68 23.07
N HIS A 13 49.39 -33.30 22.42
CA HIS A 13 49.59 -34.06 21.19
C HIS A 13 50.11 -33.12 20.08
N ARG A 14 51.44 -33.07 19.93
CA ARG A 14 52.09 -32.50 18.77
C ARG A 14 51.86 -33.45 17.60
N THR A 15 50.88 -33.18 16.75
CA THR A 15 50.73 -33.82 15.46
C THR A 15 51.91 -33.39 14.62
N GLY A 16 52.84 -34.34 14.35
CA GLY A 16 54.12 -34.09 13.70
C GLY A 16 54.09 -33.68 12.23
N HIS A 17 52.98 -33.12 11.72
CA HIS A 17 52.77 -32.69 10.35
C HIS A 17 52.28 -31.26 10.31
N SER A 18 53.09 -30.29 10.63
CA SER A 18 52.75 -28.86 10.60
C SER A 18 52.21 -28.38 9.22
N TRP A 19 52.60 -29.04 8.16
CA TRP A 19 52.06 -28.77 6.80
C TRP A 19 50.60 -29.16 6.66
N LEU A 20 50.17 -30.28 7.24
CA LEU A 20 48.77 -30.70 7.23
C LEU A 20 47.90 -29.78 8.05
N ASP A 21 48.38 -29.33 9.21
CA ASP A 21 47.67 -28.38 10.09
C ASP A 21 47.48 -27.03 9.40
N ILE A 22 48.52 -26.52 8.71
CA ILE A 22 48.44 -25.28 7.91
C ILE A 22 47.47 -25.44 6.71
N SER A 23 47.53 -26.58 5.98
CA SER A 23 46.62 -26.80 4.84
C SER A 23 45.15 -26.91 5.28
N LEU A 24 44.88 -27.55 6.41
CA LEU A 24 43.55 -27.61 7.03
C LEU A 24 43.06 -26.23 7.46
N ALA A 25 43.93 -25.44 8.12
CA ALA A 25 43.57 -24.09 8.52
C ALA A 25 43.22 -23.18 7.31
N VAL A 26 44.07 -23.24 6.27
CA VAL A 26 43.85 -22.47 5.05
C VAL A 26 42.56 -22.90 4.31
N SER A 27 42.35 -24.22 4.20
CA SER A 27 41.11 -24.72 3.56
C SER A 27 39.87 -24.32 4.37
N ALA A 28 39.88 -24.43 5.69
CA ALA A 28 38.82 -23.98 6.56
C ALA A 28 38.53 -22.49 6.41
N PHE A 29 39.57 -21.67 6.27
CA PHE A 29 39.41 -20.22 6.04
C PHE A 29 38.74 -19.93 4.71
N PHE A 30 39.12 -20.58 3.59
CA PHE A 30 38.48 -20.40 2.32
C PHE A 30 37.04 -20.88 2.29
N VAL A 31 36.73 -22.00 2.94
CA VAL A 31 35.37 -22.50 3.08
C VAL A 31 34.51 -21.50 3.86
N SER A 32 35.05 -20.94 4.95
CA SER A 32 34.34 -19.95 5.77
C SER A 32 34.05 -18.65 4.98
N LEU A 33 35.04 -18.16 4.21
CA LEU A 33 34.84 -16.98 3.35
C LEU A 33 33.82 -17.23 2.26
N SER A 34 33.87 -18.39 1.60
CA SER A 34 32.92 -18.78 0.55
C SER A 34 31.51 -18.91 1.12
N SER A 35 31.36 -19.50 2.30
CA SER A 35 30.08 -19.64 2.98
C SER A 35 29.49 -18.27 3.37
N LEU A 36 30.33 -17.38 3.89
CA LEU A 36 29.91 -16.02 4.22
C LEU A 36 29.43 -15.25 2.97
N TRP A 37 30.22 -15.32 1.90
CA TRP A 37 29.85 -14.68 0.62
C TRP A 37 28.53 -15.22 0.07
N LEU A 38 28.36 -16.54 0.06
CA LEU A 38 27.14 -17.19 -0.39
C LEU A 38 25.93 -16.81 0.46
N THR A 39 26.10 -16.74 1.79
CA THR A 39 25.05 -16.34 2.72
C THR A 39 24.59 -14.90 2.45
N LEU A 40 25.54 -13.96 2.28
CA LEU A 40 25.23 -12.58 1.95
C LEU A 40 24.55 -12.42 0.59
N HIS A 41 24.98 -13.21 -0.39
CA HIS A 41 24.36 -13.21 -1.72
C HIS A 41 22.92 -13.74 -1.67
N ASN A 42 22.70 -14.85 -0.99
CA ASN A 42 21.38 -15.44 -0.82
C ASN A 42 20.43 -14.51 -0.03
N ALA A 43 20.92 -13.85 1.02
CA ALA A 43 20.13 -12.91 1.80
C ALA A 43 19.58 -11.77 0.92
N ARG A 44 20.42 -11.18 0.06
CA ARG A 44 20.01 -10.13 -0.89
C ARG A 44 19.00 -10.63 -1.93
N THR A 45 19.14 -11.86 -2.38
CA THR A 45 18.19 -12.47 -3.34
C THR A 45 16.85 -12.74 -2.69
N MET A 46 16.84 -13.25 -1.47
CA MET A 46 15.62 -13.47 -0.69
C MET A 46 14.89 -12.17 -0.38
N GLU A 47 15.61 -11.10 -0.02
CA GLU A 47 15.01 -9.77 0.20
C GLU A 47 14.28 -9.28 -1.05
N LYS A 48 14.91 -9.38 -2.24
CA LYS A 48 14.27 -9.01 -3.50
C LYS A 48 13.05 -9.85 -3.84
N LEU A 49 13.10 -11.15 -3.57
CA LEU A 49 11.97 -12.06 -3.80
C LEU A 49 10.79 -11.74 -2.87
N VAL A 50 11.07 -11.46 -1.60
CA VAL A 50 10.03 -11.07 -0.64
C VAL A 50 9.44 -9.71 -1.02
N ALA A 51 10.27 -8.74 -1.39
CA ALA A 51 9.80 -7.43 -1.84
C ALA A 51 8.93 -7.54 -3.10
N SER A 52 9.33 -8.33 -4.08
CA SER A 52 8.53 -8.54 -5.31
C SER A 52 7.21 -9.25 -5.05
N ASN A 53 7.16 -10.17 -4.07
CA ASN A 53 5.95 -10.86 -3.65
C ASN A 53 5.07 -10.04 -2.68
N SER A 54 5.47 -8.82 -2.35
CA SER A 54 4.73 -7.91 -1.46
C SER A 54 4.38 -6.59 -2.15
N TYR A 55 4.38 -6.59 -3.48
CA TYR A 55 4.08 -5.41 -4.29
C TYR A 55 2.59 -5.04 -4.19
N PRO A 56 2.24 -3.88 -3.65
CA PRO A 56 0.88 -3.36 -3.69
C PRO A 56 0.62 -2.66 -5.01
N ASN A 57 -0.58 -2.79 -5.55
CA ASN A 57 -1.06 -2.03 -6.70
C ASN A 57 -2.44 -1.49 -6.39
N VAL A 58 -2.55 -0.20 -6.14
CA VAL A 58 -3.84 0.42 -5.79
C VAL A 58 -4.42 1.09 -7.01
N ASP A 59 -5.52 0.52 -7.50
CA ASP A 59 -6.31 1.07 -8.60
C ASP A 59 -7.42 1.97 -8.08
N ILE A 60 -7.74 3.00 -8.86
CA ILE A 60 -8.85 3.92 -8.61
C ILE A 60 -10.05 3.43 -9.40
N SER A 61 -11.08 2.96 -8.70
CA SER A 61 -12.30 2.41 -9.31
C SER A 61 -13.47 3.38 -9.15
N VAL A 62 -14.06 3.75 -10.27
CA VAL A 62 -15.26 4.59 -10.35
C VAL A 62 -16.31 3.85 -11.16
N GLY A 63 -17.49 3.66 -10.62
CA GLY A 63 -18.53 2.88 -11.29
C GLY A 63 -19.95 3.27 -10.88
N ASN A 64 -20.90 2.48 -11.37
CA ASN A 64 -22.33 2.67 -11.12
C ASN A 64 -23.05 1.45 -10.55
N GLU A 65 -22.30 0.42 -10.13
CA GLU A 65 -22.82 -0.74 -9.41
C GLU A 65 -21.96 -1.01 -8.19
N PHE A 66 -22.55 -0.98 -7.01
CA PHE A 66 -21.82 -1.11 -5.75
C PHE A 66 -22.52 -2.11 -4.82
N ASP A 67 -21.72 -2.97 -4.16
CA ASP A 67 -22.18 -3.84 -3.09
C ASP A 67 -21.99 -3.14 -1.74
N PHE A 68 -23.11 -2.77 -1.12
CA PHE A 68 -23.11 -2.14 0.22
C PHE A 68 -22.83 -3.14 1.35
N ARG A 69 -22.59 -4.42 1.01
CA ARG A 69 -22.30 -5.51 1.97
C ARG A 69 -23.39 -5.71 3.02
N ASP A 70 -24.63 -5.36 2.65
CA ASP A 70 -25.82 -5.53 3.48
C ASP A 70 -26.60 -6.83 3.15
N GLY A 71 -25.98 -7.74 2.39
CA GLY A 71 -26.54 -9.01 1.98
C GLY A 71 -27.49 -8.94 0.77
N ARG A 72 -27.70 -7.75 0.19
CA ARG A 72 -28.61 -7.56 -0.97
C ARG A 72 -27.88 -7.61 -2.32
N GLY A 73 -26.54 -7.78 -2.28
CA GLY A 73 -25.71 -7.84 -3.48
C GLY A 73 -25.48 -6.48 -4.16
N LEU A 74 -25.07 -6.55 -5.43
CA LEU A 74 -24.80 -5.36 -6.25
C LEU A 74 -26.09 -4.56 -6.50
N ARG A 75 -26.00 -3.26 -6.29
CA ARG A 75 -27.09 -2.30 -6.56
C ARG A 75 -26.57 -1.12 -7.37
N HIS A 76 -27.46 -0.53 -8.14
CA HIS A 76 -27.16 0.68 -8.89
C HIS A 76 -26.80 1.82 -7.91
N ALA A 77 -25.58 2.28 -7.96
CA ALA A 77 -25.04 3.33 -7.12
C ALA A 77 -23.78 3.92 -7.74
N LEU A 78 -23.64 5.21 -7.73
CA LEU A 78 -22.38 5.85 -8.11
C LEU A 78 -21.37 5.67 -6.97
N TYR A 79 -20.18 5.19 -7.28
CA TYR A 79 -19.15 4.96 -6.26
C TYR A 79 -17.77 5.37 -6.72
N LEU A 80 -16.90 5.62 -5.74
CA LEU A 80 -15.48 5.77 -5.84
C LEU A 80 -14.83 4.89 -4.79
N SER A 81 -13.92 4.02 -5.19
CA SER A 81 -13.17 3.15 -4.29
C SER A 81 -11.71 3.01 -4.72
N LEU A 82 -10.86 2.62 -3.79
CA LEU A 82 -9.49 2.21 -4.02
C LEU A 82 -9.44 0.68 -3.92
N LEU A 83 -9.01 0.01 -4.98
CA LEU A 83 -8.88 -1.43 -5.04
C LEU A 83 -7.40 -1.82 -5.05
N ASN A 84 -6.96 -2.61 -4.09
CA ASN A 84 -5.61 -3.16 -4.13
C ASN A 84 -5.59 -4.44 -4.96
N THR A 85 -5.21 -4.32 -6.23
CA THR A 85 -5.05 -5.44 -7.17
C THR A 85 -3.67 -6.12 -7.06
N GLY A 86 -2.79 -5.58 -6.22
CA GLY A 86 -1.48 -6.16 -5.94
C GLY A 86 -1.56 -7.38 -5.02
N ILE A 87 -0.40 -8.02 -4.82
CA ILE A 87 -0.25 -9.21 -3.97
C ILE A 87 0.14 -8.87 -2.54
N GLY A 88 0.65 -7.66 -2.29
CA GLY A 88 0.99 -7.17 -0.96
C GLY A 88 0.02 -6.12 -0.42
N PRO A 89 -0.01 -5.89 0.90
CA PRO A 89 -0.84 -4.85 1.49
C PRO A 89 -0.32 -3.45 1.15
N ALA A 90 -1.24 -2.51 0.92
CA ALA A 90 -0.97 -1.11 0.63
C ALA A 90 -1.27 -0.24 1.84
N ARG A 91 -0.27 0.47 2.37
CA ARG A 91 -0.45 1.45 3.45
C ARG A 91 -0.70 2.82 2.84
N LEU A 92 -1.92 3.34 3.01
CA LEU A 92 -2.29 4.66 2.54
C LEU A 92 -1.54 5.75 3.30
N ARG A 93 -0.99 6.70 2.55
CA ARG A 93 -0.31 7.88 3.09
C ARG A 93 -1.12 9.15 2.87
N SER A 94 -1.68 9.31 1.68
CA SER A 94 -2.54 10.45 1.37
C SER A 94 -3.51 10.11 0.24
N ILE A 95 -4.65 10.77 0.28
CA ILE A 95 -5.64 10.81 -0.80
C ILE A 95 -5.92 12.29 -1.09
N GLU A 96 -6.03 12.63 -2.36
CA GLU A 96 -6.47 13.93 -2.83
C GLU A 96 -7.64 13.73 -3.79
N LEU A 97 -8.71 14.49 -3.59
CA LEU A 97 -9.83 14.55 -4.52
C LEU A 97 -9.83 15.91 -5.23
N SER A 98 -10.28 15.93 -6.46
CA SER A 98 -10.46 17.17 -7.20
C SER A 98 -11.64 17.09 -8.17
N PHE A 99 -12.20 18.25 -8.49
CA PHE A 99 -13.19 18.42 -9.53
C PHE A 99 -12.71 19.45 -10.54
N ALA A 100 -12.53 19.04 -11.79
CA ALA A 100 -11.99 19.89 -12.86
C ALA A 100 -10.69 20.63 -12.44
N GLY A 101 -9.79 19.90 -11.75
CA GLY A 101 -8.52 20.42 -11.22
C GLY A 101 -8.62 21.24 -9.92
N ARG A 102 -9.81 21.51 -9.41
CA ARG A 102 -9.99 22.20 -8.12
C ARG A 102 -10.02 21.19 -6.98
N PRO A 103 -9.17 21.33 -5.95
CA PRO A 103 -9.10 20.35 -4.87
C PRO A 103 -10.34 20.38 -3.98
N ALA A 104 -10.71 19.18 -3.46
CA ALA A 104 -11.80 18.97 -2.53
C ALA A 104 -11.32 18.18 -1.31
N ALA A 105 -11.45 18.74 -0.11
CA ALA A 105 -11.07 18.06 1.12
C ALA A 105 -12.06 16.95 1.52
N THR A 106 -13.28 17.01 1.05
CA THR A 106 -14.37 16.08 1.41
C THR A 106 -15.19 15.69 0.18
N VAL A 107 -15.91 14.58 0.27
CA VAL A 107 -16.91 14.19 -0.75
C VAL A 107 -17.99 15.29 -0.88
N ARG A 108 -18.43 15.85 0.24
CA ARG A 108 -19.41 16.97 0.23
C ARG A 108 -18.89 18.15 -0.59
N ALA A 109 -17.63 18.56 -0.40
CA ALA A 109 -17.04 19.66 -1.16
C ALA A 109 -16.96 19.32 -2.66
N LEU A 110 -16.60 18.08 -3.01
CA LEU A 110 -16.59 17.61 -4.40
C LEU A 110 -17.99 17.68 -5.02
N LEU A 111 -19.01 17.18 -4.33
CA LEU A 111 -20.41 17.20 -4.80
C LEU A 111 -20.95 18.63 -4.89
N ALA A 112 -20.56 19.52 -3.99
CA ALA A 112 -20.92 20.94 -4.07
C ALA A 112 -20.35 21.59 -5.31
N MET A 113 -19.11 21.28 -5.68
CA MET A 113 -18.48 21.84 -6.89
C MET A 113 -19.06 21.31 -8.19
N CYS A 114 -19.46 20.02 -8.23
CA CYS A 114 -19.92 19.40 -9.47
C CYS A 114 -21.42 19.53 -9.70
N CYS A 115 -22.20 19.41 -8.63
CA CYS A 115 -23.53 18.84 -8.78
C CYS A 115 -24.66 19.67 -8.14
N THR A 116 -24.34 20.63 -7.25
CA THR A 116 -25.36 21.54 -6.73
C THR A 116 -25.65 22.70 -7.68
N GLN A 117 -26.86 23.21 -7.59
CA GLN A 117 -27.27 24.48 -8.23
C GLN A 117 -27.49 25.57 -7.18
N GLU A 118 -27.38 25.20 -5.87
CA GLU A 118 -27.55 26.17 -4.81
C GLU A 118 -26.37 27.14 -4.77
N PRO A 119 -26.64 28.46 -4.66
CA PRO A 119 -25.58 29.49 -4.66
C PRO A 119 -24.59 29.34 -3.51
N ASP A 120 -25.04 28.78 -2.37
CA ASP A 120 -24.24 28.54 -1.18
C ASP A 120 -23.51 27.20 -1.20
N GLY A 121 -23.66 26.39 -2.29
CA GLY A 121 -23.07 25.06 -2.40
C GLY A 121 -23.70 24.02 -1.47
N SER A 122 -24.88 24.30 -0.89
CA SER A 122 -25.55 23.35 0.00
C SER A 122 -26.00 22.09 -0.73
N LEU A 123 -26.03 20.97 -0.02
CA LEU A 123 -26.47 19.67 -0.50
C LEU A 123 -27.59 19.15 0.42
N PRO A 124 -28.79 19.74 0.35
CA PRO A 124 -29.90 19.33 1.22
C PRO A 124 -30.33 17.89 0.88
N ASN A 125 -30.63 17.12 1.93
CA ASN A 125 -31.25 15.79 1.84
C ASN A 125 -30.56 14.80 0.88
N THR A 126 -29.22 14.77 0.86
CA THR A 126 -28.47 13.84 0.03
C THR A 126 -28.08 12.63 0.87
N SER A 127 -28.61 11.46 0.52
CA SER A 127 -28.29 10.19 1.20
C SER A 127 -27.16 9.49 0.45
N TYR A 128 -25.94 9.85 0.74
CA TYR A 128 -24.75 9.12 0.28
C TYR A 128 -23.98 8.61 1.48
N TRP A 129 -23.21 7.56 1.26
CA TRP A 129 -22.23 7.07 2.22
C TRP A 129 -20.85 7.61 1.84
N SER A 130 -20.06 8.03 2.82
CA SER A 130 -18.66 8.39 2.64
C SER A 130 -17.80 7.85 3.77
N SER A 131 -16.56 7.55 3.47
CA SER A 131 -15.56 7.19 4.47
C SER A 131 -15.06 8.42 5.23
N GLY A 132 -14.50 8.19 6.42
CA GLY A 132 -13.73 9.19 7.16
C GLY A 132 -12.30 9.36 6.64
N ASP A 133 -11.44 9.93 7.50
CA ASP A 133 -10.00 10.03 7.21
C ASP A 133 -9.37 8.63 7.12
N MET A 134 -8.74 8.35 5.98
CA MET A 134 -8.15 7.04 5.67
C MET A 134 -6.63 7.03 5.74
N ARG A 135 -5.99 8.08 6.27
CA ARG A 135 -4.53 8.12 6.44
C ARG A 135 -4.04 7.01 7.37
N GLY A 136 -3.02 6.29 6.95
CA GLY A 136 -2.48 5.15 7.68
C GLY A 136 -3.29 3.86 7.55
N PHE A 137 -4.42 3.88 6.85
CA PHE A 137 -5.21 2.67 6.62
C PHE A 137 -4.44 1.67 5.75
N MET A 138 -4.65 0.38 6.00
CA MET A 138 -4.03 -0.71 5.28
C MET A 138 -5.05 -1.40 4.37
N ILE A 139 -4.87 -1.31 3.06
CA ILE A 139 -5.68 -2.04 2.10
C ILE A 139 -5.02 -3.39 1.85
N GLN A 140 -5.65 -4.47 2.28
CA GLN A 140 -5.17 -5.83 2.04
C GLN A 140 -5.19 -6.17 0.54
N ALA A 141 -4.36 -7.11 0.12
CA ALA A 141 -4.39 -7.63 -1.25
C ALA A 141 -5.79 -8.15 -1.63
N GLY A 142 -6.28 -7.78 -2.81
CA GLY A 142 -7.60 -8.16 -3.31
C GLY A 142 -8.78 -7.49 -2.60
N LYS A 143 -8.54 -6.48 -1.76
CA LYS A 143 -9.62 -5.74 -1.08
C LYS A 143 -9.80 -4.34 -1.64
N ASP A 144 -11.04 -3.90 -1.64
CA ASP A 144 -11.44 -2.54 -1.95
C ASP A 144 -11.64 -1.72 -0.67
N LEU A 145 -11.37 -0.44 -0.78
CA LEU A 145 -11.62 0.59 0.22
C LEU A 145 -12.53 1.64 -0.41
N PRO A 146 -13.84 1.58 -0.17
CA PRO A 146 -14.75 2.57 -0.71
C PRO A 146 -14.53 3.92 -0.02
N LEU A 147 -14.45 4.98 -0.81
CA LEU A 147 -14.38 6.36 -0.34
C LEU A 147 -15.76 7.00 -0.30
N PHE A 148 -16.61 6.61 -1.27
CA PHE A 148 -17.93 7.20 -1.47
C PHE A 148 -18.83 6.22 -2.21
N ALA A 149 -20.11 6.18 -1.82
CA ALA A 149 -21.16 5.48 -2.56
C ALA A 149 -22.49 6.23 -2.42
N TRP A 150 -23.14 6.50 -3.55
CA TRP A 150 -24.43 7.17 -3.61
C TRP A 150 -25.44 6.26 -4.32
N PRO A 151 -26.37 5.64 -3.56
CA PRO A 151 -27.43 4.81 -4.14
C PRO A 151 -28.21 5.55 -5.21
N ASP A 152 -28.75 4.81 -6.16
CA ASP A 152 -29.60 5.36 -7.21
C ASP A 152 -30.71 6.23 -6.59
N ALA A 153 -30.85 7.43 -7.13
CA ALA A 153 -31.83 8.41 -6.73
C ALA A 153 -32.62 8.87 -7.96
N PRO A 154 -33.62 8.09 -8.39
CA PRO A 154 -34.41 8.40 -9.57
C PRO A 154 -35.07 9.79 -9.46
N GLY A 155 -34.82 10.62 -10.45
CA GLY A 155 -35.34 11.99 -10.51
C GLY A 155 -34.45 13.02 -9.77
N ASP A 156 -33.37 12.62 -9.11
CA ASP A 156 -32.39 13.58 -8.53
C ASP A 156 -31.44 14.09 -9.64
N PRO A 157 -31.55 15.37 -10.02
CA PRO A 157 -30.70 15.92 -11.09
C PRO A 157 -29.21 15.96 -10.70
N ARG A 158 -28.90 15.94 -9.41
CA ARG A 158 -27.53 15.94 -8.88
C ARG A 158 -26.87 14.59 -9.12
N TRP A 159 -27.62 13.49 -8.89
CA TRP A 159 -27.16 12.14 -9.19
C TRP A 159 -26.85 11.96 -10.67
N ALA A 160 -27.80 12.37 -11.55
CA ALA A 160 -27.59 12.33 -12.99
C ALA A 160 -26.40 13.17 -13.46
N ARG A 161 -26.17 14.35 -12.82
CA ARG A 161 -25.03 15.21 -13.12
C ARG A 161 -23.72 14.56 -12.68
N LEU A 162 -23.67 13.92 -11.50
CA LEU A 162 -22.50 13.17 -11.05
C LEU A 162 -22.18 12.02 -12.00
N ASP A 163 -23.19 11.28 -12.46
CA ASP A 163 -23.00 10.20 -13.44
C ASP A 163 -22.41 10.72 -14.77
N ALA A 164 -22.90 11.85 -15.24
CA ALA A 164 -22.36 12.49 -16.45
C ALA A 164 -20.90 12.97 -16.24
N VAL A 165 -20.60 13.53 -15.08
CA VAL A 165 -19.27 14.09 -14.76
C VAL A 165 -18.21 12.99 -14.62
N ARG A 166 -18.53 11.85 -13.97
CA ARG A 166 -17.60 10.74 -13.84
C ARG A 166 -17.18 10.13 -15.18
N LYS A 167 -18.06 10.17 -16.18
CA LYS A 167 -17.78 9.68 -17.54
C LYS A 167 -16.87 10.60 -18.34
N ASN A 168 -16.68 11.83 -17.90
CA ASN A 168 -15.92 12.87 -18.60
C ASN A 168 -14.59 13.22 -17.91
N ASP A 169 -14.07 12.32 -17.07
CA ASP A 169 -12.77 12.44 -16.37
C ASP A 169 -12.57 13.76 -15.61
N LYS A 170 -13.67 14.38 -15.15
CA LYS A 170 -13.61 15.62 -14.37
C LYS A 170 -13.34 15.40 -12.89
N ILE A 171 -13.57 14.18 -12.40
CA ILE A 171 -13.24 13.80 -11.04
C ILE A 171 -11.81 13.28 -11.03
N GLY A 172 -10.92 14.04 -10.42
CA GLY A 172 -9.54 13.63 -10.22
C GLY A 172 -9.35 13.00 -8.84
N VAL A 173 -8.64 11.89 -8.82
CA VAL A 173 -8.23 11.20 -7.60
C VAL A 173 -6.75 10.95 -7.67
N ARG A 174 -6.03 11.33 -6.63
CA ARG A 174 -4.62 11.02 -6.47
C ARG A 174 -4.41 10.31 -5.15
N VAL A 175 -3.78 9.14 -5.18
CA VAL A 175 -3.49 8.35 -4.00
C VAL A 175 -2.00 8.08 -3.88
N CYS A 176 -1.44 8.32 -2.71
CA CYS A 176 -0.10 7.89 -2.37
C CYS A 176 -0.16 6.78 -1.33
N TYR A 177 0.53 5.68 -1.61
CA TYR A 177 0.58 4.50 -0.75
C TYR A 177 1.97 3.88 -0.78
N CYS A 178 2.29 3.12 0.26
CA CYS A 178 3.57 2.43 0.35
C CYS A 178 3.35 0.94 0.67
N SER A 179 4.30 0.11 0.25
CA SER A 179 4.39 -1.28 0.67
C SER A 179 4.77 -1.37 2.15
N VAL A 180 4.80 -2.59 2.70
CA VAL A 180 5.33 -2.86 4.06
C VAL A 180 6.84 -2.63 4.17
N PHE A 181 7.55 -2.52 3.04
CA PHE A 181 8.97 -2.19 2.94
C PHE A 181 9.25 -0.71 2.67
N ASP A 182 8.26 0.16 2.87
CA ASP A 182 8.32 1.60 2.61
C ASP A 182 8.64 1.98 1.14
N GLU A 183 8.40 1.08 0.19
CA GLU A 183 8.41 1.42 -1.22
C GLU A 183 7.12 2.14 -1.58
N CYS A 184 7.22 3.40 -1.99
CA CYS A 184 6.06 4.25 -2.18
C CYS A 184 5.70 4.45 -3.65
N TYR A 185 4.40 4.59 -3.89
CA TYR A 185 3.79 4.74 -5.21
C TYR A 185 2.77 5.87 -5.18
N LEU A 186 2.71 6.60 -6.28
CA LEU A 186 1.71 7.64 -6.53
C LEU A 186 0.86 7.21 -7.72
N HIS A 187 -0.43 7.04 -7.52
CA HIS A 187 -1.40 6.82 -8.57
C HIS A 187 -2.30 8.05 -8.70
N ASP A 188 -2.40 8.57 -9.91
CA ASP A 188 -3.24 9.70 -10.28
C ASP A 188 -4.22 9.18 -11.35
N SER A 189 -5.52 9.42 -11.18
CA SER A 189 -6.56 8.95 -12.10
C SER A 189 -6.40 9.44 -13.54
N ALA A 190 -5.57 10.46 -13.77
CA ALA A 190 -5.21 10.92 -15.12
C ALA A 190 -4.25 9.95 -15.84
N TYR A 191 -3.64 9.02 -15.12
CA TYR A 191 -2.69 8.04 -15.66
C TYR A 191 -3.16 6.63 -15.35
N ARG A 192 -2.86 5.68 -16.25
CA ARG A 192 -3.29 4.29 -16.10
C ARG A 192 -2.50 3.52 -15.05
N GLU A 193 -1.28 3.92 -14.80
CA GLU A 193 -0.35 3.15 -13.95
C GLU A 193 0.20 4.01 -12.82
N PRO A 194 0.34 3.45 -11.60
CA PRO A 194 1.03 4.11 -10.52
C PRO A 194 2.53 4.22 -10.82
N ARG A 195 3.14 5.32 -10.43
CA ARG A 195 4.58 5.53 -10.53
C ARG A 195 5.26 5.35 -9.18
N ARG A 196 6.40 4.68 -9.16
CA ARG A 196 7.24 4.59 -7.97
C ARG A 196 7.85 5.96 -7.64
N ILE A 197 7.86 6.31 -6.36
CA ILE A 197 8.43 7.56 -5.84
C ILE A 197 9.23 7.29 -4.57
N GLY A 198 10.15 8.19 -4.22
CA GLY A 198 10.99 8.01 -3.02
C GLY A 198 10.23 8.19 -1.71
N ALA A 199 9.27 9.13 -1.68
CA ALA A 199 8.41 9.38 -0.53
C ALA A 199 7.11 10.03 -0.98
N CYS A 200 6.03 9.81 -0.22
CA CYS A 200 4.75 10.47 -0.49
C CYS A 200 4.84 11.97 -0.24
N PRO A 201 4.52 12.81 -1.24
CA PRO A 201 4.43 14.25 -1.02
C PRO A 201 3.29 14.58 -0.06
N ALA A 202 3.45 15.65 0.71
CA ALA A 202 2.35 16.21 1.48
C ALA A 202 1.30 16.76 0.50
N PRO A 203 0.02 16.36 0.62
CA PRO A 203 -1.03 16.87 -0.25
C PRO A 203 -1.33 18.35 0.06
N ALA A 204 -1.59 19.14 -0.96
CA ALA A 204 -1.98 20.55 -0.78
C ALA A 204 -3.32 20.66 -0.03
N VAL A 205 -4.28 19.79 -0.37
CA VAL A 205 -5.57 19.66 0.30
C VAL A 205 -5.82 18.16 0.52
N PRO A 206 -5.54 17.64 1.72
CA PRO A 206 -5.75 16.23 2.02
C PRO A 206 -7.25 15.91 2.10
N TYR A 207 -7.62 14.71 1.65
CA TYR A 207 -8.94 14.16 1.92
C TYR A 207 -9.07 13.86 3.42
N VAL A 208 -10.13 14.38 4.05
CA VAL A 208 -10.39 14.20 5.49
C VAL A 208 -11.71 13.46 5.77
N GLY A 209 -12.35 12.95 4.73
CA GLY A 209 -13.63 12.26 4.83
C GLY A 209 -14.82 13.18 4.54
N GLY A 210 -16.03 12.73 4.84
CA GLY A 210 -17.10 13.66 4.64
C GLY A 210 -18.43 13.46 4.74
#